data_648666bd493bd8073bef84a9d11dfee3
#
_entry.id   648666bd493bd8073bef84a9d11dfee3
#
_cell.length_a   1.000
_cell.length_b   1.000
_cell.length_c   1.000
_cell.angle_alpha   90.00
_cell.angle_beta   90.00
_cell.angle_gamma   90.00
#
_symmetry.space_group_name_H-M   'P 1'
#
loop_
_entity.id
_entity.type
_entity.pdbx_description
1 polymer ?
#
loop_
_entity_poly.entity_id
_entity_poly.type
_entity_poly.pdbx_seq_one_letter_code
_entity_poly.pdbx_strand_id
1 'polypeptide(L)'
;MNKNNYNLPVEEDFTSLLALEEASRCLLCEDAPCSASCPAQTDPGKFIRSLRFKNIDGAVDTIRLNNPLGGICARVCPTEKYCEKACSRCGIDRPINIGKLQQFITDYQEQTKYEVFKDVPNFKNKKIAIIGSGPSGLSAAFYLKIKGYAVDVYEKDPELGGYLRYGIPSYRLPNEVIDNEIKHIANIGVKFLPNSNIDSKIIKEQLLVNYDAVLLATGLHDSFILPMFENNSSVISAIDYLKDIKEHDGEVKPSSSILIIGGGDVAMDCALSSKKIGVSNVKVVARETFDIFPASKKELALTQRNNIDVYAGFTPDYIDENNKVVFKHTRDDSSLIINADKIVLAIGQRFSDQLNLEKDERHFIKTKNHMTSLKNLFATGDIVKGDKTVVYSVKLGKEAAESIDSYLGGK
;
A
#
# COMPACT_ATOMS: atom_id res chain seq x y z
N MET A 1 15.91 1.38 30.19
CA MET A 1 15.77 0.92 28.78
C MET A 1 14.34 1.23 28.36
N ASN A 2 14.11 2.23 27.52
CA ASN A 2 12.79 2.44 26.94
C ASN A 2 12.47 1.21 26.10
N LYS A 3 11.40 0.48 26.44
CA LYS A 3 10.92 -0.62 25.62
C LYS A 3 10.54 -0.04 24.26
N ASN A 4 11.13 -0.57 23.21
CA ASN A 4 10.74 -0.27 21.84
C ASN A 4 9.24 -0.61 21.67
N ASN A 5 8.43 0.40 21.34
CA ASN A 5 6.99 0.25 21.14
C ASN A 5 6.62 0.17 19.67
N TYR A 6 7.60 -0.02 18.79
CA TYR A 6 7.39 0.04 17.35
C TYR A 6 6.35 -0.96 16.84
N ASN A 7 6.39 -2.20 17.32
CA ASN A 7 5.48 -3.26 16.85
C ASN A 7 4.11 -3.26 17.56
N LEU A 8 3.89 -2.40 18.57
CA LEU A 8 2.59 -2.35 19.23
C LEU A 8 1.55 -1.70 18.34
N PRO A 9 0.40 -2.37 18.10
CA PRO A 9 -0.67 -1.83 17.26
C PRO A 9 -1.19 -0.50 17.84
N VAL A 10 -1.70 0.35 16.96
CA VAL A 10 -2.24 1.68 17.33
C VAL A 10 -3.66 1.55 17.88
N GLU A 11 -4.40 0.55 17.44
CA GLU A 11 -5.79 0.32 17.81
C GLU A 11 -6.00 -1.14 18.22
N GLU A 12 -6.82 -1.36 19.24
CA GLU A 12 -7.23 -2.70 19.66
C GLU A 12 -8.07 -3.41 18.61
N ASP A 13 -7.94 -4.73 18.55
CA ASP A 13 -8.70 -5.58 17.64
C ASP A 13 -10.12 -5.83 18.17
N PHE A 14 -11.04 -6.12 17.27
CA PHE A 14 -12.39 -6.48 17.68
C PHE A 14 -12.41 -7.88 18.28
N THR A 15 -13.05 -8.00 19.45
CA THR A 15 -13.52 -9.30 19.95
C THR A 15 -14.73 -9.77 19.13
N SER A 16 -15.08 -11.06 19.22
CA SER A 16 -16.28 -11.60 18.55
C SER A 16 -17.56 -10.87 18.95
N LEU A 17 -17.67 -10.42 20.20
CA LEU A 17 -18.82 -9.66 20.66
C LEU A 17 -18.87 -8.28 20.00
N LEU A 18 -17.78 -7.53 20.03
CA LEU A 18 -17.69 -6.18 19.41
C LEU A 18 -17.92 -6.25 17.89
N ALA A 19 -17.41 -7.29 17.22
CA ALA A 19 -17.61 -7.47 15.79
C ALA A 19 -19.11 -7.72 15.46
N LEU A 20 -19.80 -8.55 16.24
CA LEU A 20 -21.23 -8.80 16.05
C LEU A 20 -22.10 -7.57 16.40
N GLU A 21 -21.75 -6.83 17.44
CA GLU A 21 -22.42 -5.58 17.79
C GLU A 21 -22.28 -4.54 16.67
N GLU A 22 -21.07 -4.33 16.16
CA GLU A 22 -20.83 -3.40 15.07
C GLU A 22 -21.52 -3.85 13.78
N ALA A 23 -21.46 -5.14 13.43
CA ALA A 23 -22.19 -5.70 12.28
C ALA A 23 -23.70 -5.53 12.40
N SER A 24 -24.25 -5.58 13.62
CA SER A 24 -25.69 -5.41 13.90
C SER A 24 -26.18 -3.98 13.64
N ARG A 25 -25.29 -2.99 13.66
CA ARG A 25 -25.60 -1.60 13.28
C ARG A 25 -25.82 -1.43 11.77
N CYS A 26 -25.37 -2.39 10.94
CA CYS A 26 -25.49 -2.31 9.49
C CYS A 26 -26.95 -2.24 9.05
N LEU A 27 -27.29 -1.34 8.14
CA LEU A 27 -28.65 -1.14 7.61
C LEU A 27 -29.05 -2.21 6.59
N LEU A 28 -28.13 -3.07 6.15
CA LEU A 28 -28.36 -4.13 5.14
C LEU A 28 -28.92 -3.56 3.82
N CYS A 29 -28.37 -2.43 3.34
CA CYS A 29 -28.78 -1.78 2.10
C CYS A 29 -28.81 -2.79 0.93
N GLU A 30 -29.83 -2.75 0.09
CA GLU A 30 -29.96 -3.61 -1.09
C GLU A 30 -28.85 -3.32 -2.09
N ASP A 31 -28.74 -2.07 -2.53
CA ASP A 31 -27.63 -1.58 -3.37
C ASP A 31 -26.55 -0.92 -2.49
N ALA A 32 -25.80 -1.73 -1.77
CA ALA A 32 -24.86 -1.30 -0.74
C ALA A 32 -23.85 -0.27 -1.26
N PRO A 33 -23.95 1.03 -0.90
CA PRO A 33 -23.02 2.06 -1.40
C PRO A 33 -21.56 1.78 -0.99
N CYS A 34 -21.37 1.15 0.17
CA CYS A 34 -20.05 0.73 0.63
C CYS A 34 -19.40 -0.31 -0.30
N SER A 35 -20.17 -1.24 -0.89
CA SER A 35 -19.67 -2.21 -1.87
C SER A 35 -19.35 -1.52 -3.20
N ALA A 36 -20.22 -0.65 -3.68
CA ALA A 36 -20.01 0.11 -4.92
C ALA A 36 -18.79 1.04 -4.86
N SER A 37 -18.47 1.60 -3.68
CA SER A 37 -17.33 2.50 -3.50
C SER A 37 -16.00 1.81 -3.25
N CYS A 38 -15.99 0.48 -3.04
CA CYS A 38 -14.74 -0.27 -2.82
C CYS A 38 -13.99 -0.46 -4.14
N PRO A 39 -12.75 0.08 -4.31
CA PRO A 39 -12.00 -0.08 -5.56
C PRO A 39 -11.75 -1.55 -5.92
N ALA A 40 -11.43 -2.39 -4.93
CA ALA A 40 -11.20 -3.83 -5.12
C ALA A 40 -12.49 -4.65 -5.23
N GLN A 41 -13.67 -4.02 -5.05
CA GLN A 41 -14.97 -4.70 -5.07
C GLN A 41 -15.09 -5.82 -4.02
N THR A 42 -14.51 -5.61 -2.83
CA THR A 42 -14.49 -6.60 -1.74
C THR A 42 -15.88 -6.98 -1.24
N ASP A 43 -16.90 -6.19 -1.56
CA ASP A 43 -18.32 -6.35 -1.19
C ASP A 43 -18.60 -6.31 0.33
N PRO A 44 -18.34 -5.14 0.97
CA PRO A 44 -18.64 -4.93 2.37
C PRO A 44 -20.08 -5.24 2.76
N GLY A 45 -21.04 -4.89 1.94
CA GLY A 45 -22.46 -5.17 2.20
C GLY A 45 -22.74 -6.66 2.40
N LYS A 46 -22.13 -7.51 1.58
CA LYS A 46 -22.31 -8.96 1.63
C LYS A 46 -21.57 -9.61 2.79
N PHE A 47 -20.27 -9.29 3.00
CA PHE A 47 -19.55 -9.92 4.10
C PHE A 47 -20.05 -9.48 5.48
N ILE A 48 -20.49 -8.22 5.65
CA ILE A 48 -21.09 -7.75 6.91
C ILE A 48 -22.43 -8.45 7.16
N ARG A 49 -23.25 -8.63 6.11
CA ARG A 49 -24.49 -9.41 6.21
C ARG A 49 -24.22 -10.83 6.69
N SER A 50 -23.23 -11.52 6.08
CA SER A 50 -22.83 -12.87 6.48
C SER A 50 -22.37 -12.91 7.93
N LEU A 51 -21.50 -11.99 8.36
CA LEU A 51 -21.05 -11.90 9.75
C LEU A 51 -22.20 -11.67 10.73
N ARG A 52 -23.12 -10.74 10.41
CA ARG A 52 -24.30 -10.45 11.25
C ARG A 52 -25.15 -11.68 11.51
N PHE A 53 -25.27 -12.57 10.52
CA PHE A 53 -25.98 -13.85 10.65
C PHE A 53 -25.08 -15.00 11.11
N LYS A 54 -23.91 -14.70 11.68
CA LYS A 54 -22.93 -15.66 12.23
C LYS A 54 -22.37 -16.65 11.21
N ASN A 55 -22.50 -16.36 9.92
CA ASN A 55 -21.86 -17.11 8.85
C ASN A 55 -20.49 -16.48 8.55
N ILE A 56 -19.49 -16.74 9.42
CA ILE A 56 -18.17 -16.12 9.31
C ILE A 56 -17.42 -16.69 8.11
N ASP A 57 -17.52 -18.00 7.85
CA ASP A 57 -16.90 -18.65 6.69
C ASP A 57 -17.41 -18.05 5.37
N GLY A 58 -18.72 -17.82 5.24
CA GLY A 58 -19.28 -17.14 4.07
C GLY A 58 -18.88 -15.67 3.95
N ALA A 59 -18.51 -15.02 5.07
CA ALA A 59 -17.90 -13.70 5.03
C ALA A 59 -16.45 -13.77 4.53
N VAL A 60 -15.66 -14.76 4.95
CA VAL A 60 -14.31 -15.02 4.44
C VAL A 60 -14.36 -15.29 2.94
N ASP A 61 -15.23 -16.19 2.46
CA ASP A 61 -15.41 -16.49 1.04
C ASP A 61 -15.66 -15.22 0.22
N THR A 62 -16.57 -14.37 0.72
CA THR A 62 -16.92 -13.12 0.04
C THR A 62 -15.70 -12.21 -0.10
N ILE A 63 -14.90 -12.05 0.96
CA ILE A 63 -13.69 -11.23 0.93
C ILE A 63 -12.69 -11.82 -0.04
N ARG A 64 -12.35 -13.11 0.07
CA ARG A 64 -11.27 -13.75 -0.69
C ARG A 64 -11.56 -13.87 -2.17
N LEU A 65 -12.80 -14.16 -2.57
CA LEU A 65 -13.22 -14.20 -3.97
C LEU A 65 -13.04 -12.85 -4.69
N ASN A 66 -13.22 -11.76 -3.96
CA ASN A 66 -13.18 -10.40 -4.52
C ASN A 66 -11.85 -9.68 -4.30
N ASN A 67 -11.12 -10.02 -3.24
CA ASN A 67 -9.88 -9.36 -2.85
C ASN A 67 -8.92 -10.35 -2.18
N PRO A 68 -7.89 -10.85 -2.90
CA PRO A 68 -6.91 -11.77 -2.34
C PRO A 68 -6.06 -11.18 -1.22
N LEU A 69 -5.99 -9.84 -1.12
CA LEU A 69 -5.26 -9.11 -0.09
C LEU A 69 -6.22 -8.49 0.95
N GLY A 70 -7.27 -9.23 1.31
CA GLY A 70 -8.33 -8.74 2.20
C GLY A 70 -7.85 -8.35 3.59
N GLY A 71 -6.96 -9.13 4.20
CA GLY A 71 -6.40 -8.87 5.53
C GLY A 71 -5.44 -7.67 5.56
N ILE A 72 -4.68 -7.46 4.48
CA ILE A 72 -3.85 -6.27 4.29
C ILE A 72 -4.74 -5.04 4.12
N CYS A 73 -5.71 -5.08 3.20
CA CYS A 73 -6.61 -3.96 2.96
C CYS A 73 -7.40 -3.57 4.21
N ALA A 74 -7.78 -4.53 5.05
CA ALA A 74 -8.48 -4.27 6.31
C ALA A 74 -7.70 -3.35 7.26
N ARG A 75 -6.37 -3.39 7.20
CA ARG A 75 -5.47 -2.66 8.11
C ARG A 75 -4.99 -1.33 7.54
N VAL A 76 -4.78 -1.24 6.21
CA VAL A 76 -4.10 -0.09 5.60
C VAL A 76 -4.94 0.70 4.61
N CYS A 77 -6.16 0.26 4.31
CA CYS A 77 -7.05 0.98 3.41
C CYS A 77 -7.55 2.27 4.07
N PRO A 78 -7.50 3.43 3.39
CA PRO A 78 -8.14 4.66 3.86
C PRO A 78 -9.66 4.55 3.68
N THR A 79 -10.32 3.80 4.58
CA THR A 79 -11.75 3.45 4.50
C THR A 79 -12.65 4.68 4.49
N GLU A 80 -12.21 5.77 5.15
CA GLU A 80 -12.86 7.07 5.15
C GLU A 80 -12.83 7.79 3.78
N LYS A 81 -12.04 7.29 2.83
CA LYS A 81 -12.04 7.74 1.44
C LYS A 81 -13.01 6.94 0.58
N TYR A 82 -13.28 5.70 0.95
CA TYR A 82 -14.03 4.73 0.14
C TYR A 82 -15.29 4.20 0.84
N CYS A 83 -15.26 2.98 1.36
CA CYS A 83 -16.44 2.27 1.83
C CYS A 83 -17.11 2.89 3.07
N GLU A 84 -16.35 3.37 4.04
CA GLU A 84 -16.89 4.01 5.24
C GLU A 84 -17.48 5.38 4.93
N LYS A 85 -16.82 6.17 4.03
CA LYS A 85 -17.37 7.43 3.54
C LYS A 85 -18.73 7.25 2.86
N ALA A 86 -18.88 6.17 2.09
CA ALA A 86 -20.12 5.89 1.35
C ALA A 86 -21.19 5.18 2.19
N CYS A 87 -20.89 4.83 3.44
CA CYS A 87 -21.82 4.10 4.30
C CYS A 87 -23.07 4.92 4.58
N SER A 88 -24.26 4.38 4.28
CA SER A 88 -25.55 5.04 4.55
C SER A 88 -25.77 5.40 6.04
N ARG A 89 -25.03 4.74 6.93
CA ARG A 89 -25.07 5.01 8.36
C ARG A 89 -24.52 6.41 8.72
N CYS A 90 -23.67 6.99 7.87
CA CYS A 90 -23.15 8.37 8.06
C CYS A 90 -24.25 9.41 8.21
N GLY A 91 -25.44 9.18 7.64
CA GLY A 91 -26.60 10.08 7.78
C GLY A 91 -27.36 9.93 9.09
N ILE A 92 -27.00 8.96 9.94
CA ILE A 92 -27.73 8.65 11.19
C ILE A 92 -26.83 8.93 12.40
N ASP A 93 -25.65 8.35 12.43
CA ASP A 93 -24.66 8.52 13.51
C ASP A 93 -23.22 8.49 12.98
N ARG A 94 -22.55 7.34 13.01
CA ARG A 94 -21.22 7.14 12.45
C ARG A 94 -21.24 5.96 11.46
N PRO A 95 -20.34 5.93 10.46
CA PRO A 95 -20.26 4.78 9.57
C PRO A 95 -20.03 3.48 10.33
N ILE A 96 -20.35 2.36 9.70
CA ILE A 96 -19.89 1.06 10.17
C ILE A 96 -18.38 1.02 10.06
N ASN A 97 -17.68 0.51 11.08
CA ASN A 97 -16.23 0.30 11.06
C ASN A 97 -15.88 -0.90 10.19
N ILE A 98 -15.97 -0.68 8.88
CA ILE A 98 -15.87 -1.74 7.84
C ILE A 98 -14.48 -2.36 7.84
N GLY A 99 -13.43 -1.53 7.98
CA GLY A 99 -12.05 -2.00 8.05
C GLY A 99 -11.83 -2.96 9.20
N LYS A 100 -12.29 -2.63 10.41
CA LYS A 100 -12.16 -3.51 11.59
C LYS A 100 -12.99 -4.80 11.49
N LEU A 101 -14.17 -4.75 10.88
CA LEU A 101 -14.96 -5.96 10.62
C LEU A 101 -14.25 -6.88 9.61
N GLN A 102 -13.69 -6.32 8.55
CA GLN A 102 -12.90 -7.09 7.58
C GLN A 102 -11.66 -7.68 8.22
N GLN A 103 -10.96 -6.94 9.09
CA GLN A 103 -9.83 -7.42 9.87
C GLN A 103 -10.24 -8.62 10.74
N PHE A 104 -11.30 -8.48 11.53
CA PHE A 104 -11.82 -9.57 12.37
C PHE A 104 -12.11 -10.85 11.56
N ILE A 105 -12.76 -10.72 10.39
CA ILE A 105 -13.11 -11.85 9.53
C ILE A 105 -11.85 -12.53 8.97
N THR A 106 -10.86 -11.76 8.52
CA THR A 106 -9.62 -12.33 7.98
C THR A 106 -8.74 -12.94 9.07
N ASP A 107 -8.72 -12.36 10.28
CA ASP A 107 -8.01 -12.93 11.43
C ASP A 107 -8.67 -14.22 11.94
N TYR A 108 -9.98 -14.29 11.90
CA TYR A 108 -10.73 -15.55 12.16
C TYR A 108 -10.32 -16.64 11.17
N GLN A 109 -10.19 -16.32 9.88
CA GLN A 109 -9.72 -17.27 8.87
C GLN A 109 -8.36 -17.86 9.23
N GLU A 110 -7.41 -17.03 9.64
CA GLU A 110 -6.06 -17.50 10.01
C GLU A 110 -6.09 -18.39 11.27
N GLN A 111 -6.90 -18.02 12.26
CA GLN A 111 -7.06 -18.78 13.49
C GLN A 111 -7.69 -20.16 13.26
N THR A 112 -8.69 -20.23 12.38
CA THR A 112 -9.41 -21.47 12.06
C THR A 112 -8.77 -22.28 10.95
N LYS A 113 -7.78 -21.69 10.23
CA LYS A 113 -7.16 -22.27 9.03
C LYS A 113 -8.19 -22.62 7.95
N TYR A 114 -9.23 -21.81 7.83
CA TYR A 114 -10.28 -22.03 6.82
C TYR A 114 -9.74 -21.76 5.41
N GLU A 115 -9.78 -22.76 4.55
CA GLU A 115 -9.28 -22.71 3.19
C GLU A 115 -10.40 -22.38 2.20
N VAL A 116 -10.33 -21.21 1.55
CA VAL A 116 -11.26 -20.80 0.50
C VAL A 116 -10.90 -21.41 -0.85
N PHE A 117 -9.61 -21.48 -1.15
CA PHE A 117 -9.10 -21.99 -2.41
C PHE A 117 -8.15 -23.17 -2.16
N LYS A 118 -8.31 -24.20 -2.98
CA LYS A 118 -7.35 -25.30 -3.10
C LYS A 118 -6.47 -25.06 -4.33
N ASP A 119 -5.47 -25.90 -4.52
CA ASP A 119 -4.61 -25.85 -5.71
C ASP A 119 -5.45 -25.78 -6.99
N VAL A 120 -5.12 -24.78 -7.83
CA VAL A 120 -5.79 -24.55 -9.11
C VAL A 120 -4.88 -25.07 -10.23
N PRO A 121 -5.28 -26.12 -10.97
CA PRO A 121 -4.45 -26.67 -12.03
C PRO A 121 -4.28 -25.66 -13.20
N ASN A 122 -3.16 -25.77 -13.91
CA ASN A 122 -2.92 -24.99 -15.14
C ASN A 122 -3.66 -25.65 -16.30
N PHE A 123 -4.92 -25.25 -16.52
CA PHE A 123 -5.72 -25.79 -17.64
C PHE A 123 -5.59 -24.98 -18.93
N LYS A 124 -5.06 -23.75 -18.86
CA LYS A 124 -4.65 -22.97 -20.02
C LYS A 124 -3.19 -23.23 -20.31
N ASN A 125 -2.86 -23.72 -21.50
CA ASN A 125 -1.47 -23.99 -21.89
C ASN A 125 -0.73 -22.70 -22.25
N LYS A 126 -0.66 -21.76 -21.29
CA LYS A 126 -0.07 -20.43 -21.42
C LYS A 126 0.59 -20.00 -20.13
N LYS A 127 1.70 -19.28 -20.26
CA LYS A 127 2.57 -18.90 -19.15
C LYS A 127 2.75 -17.38 -19.08
N ILE A 128 2.63 -16.83 -17.88
CA ILE A 128 2.70 -15.38 -17.62
C ILE A 128 3.81 -15.10 -16.62
N ALA A 129 4.67 -14.11 -16.92
CA ALA A 129 5.64 -13.56 -16.00
C ALA A 129 5.10 -12.26 -15.39
N ILE A 130 5.23 -12.12 -14.07
CA ILE A 130 4.93 -10.88 -13.34
C ILE A 130 6.24 -10.39 -12.71
N ILE A 131 6.56 -9.12 -12.89
CA ILE A 131 7.77 -8.50 -12.34
C ILE A 131 7.36 -7.57 -11.20
N GLY A 132 7.65 -7.99 -9.97
CA GLY A 132 7.29 -7.32 -8.72
C GLY A 132 6.18 -8.03 -7.96
N SER A 133 6.43 -8.30 -6.68
CA SER A 133 5.52 -8.94 -5.73
C SER A 133 4.76 -7.95 -4.84
N GLY A 134 4.66 -6.67 -5.23
CA GLY A 134 3.83 -5.70 -4.56
C GLY A 134 2.33 -6.00 -4.70
N PRO A 135 1.42 -5.20 -4.09
CA PRO A 135 0.00 -5.50 -4.04
C PRO A 135 -0.65 -5.70 -5.42
N SER A 136 -0.23 -4.96 -6.44
CA SER A 136 -0.75 -5.13 -7.81
C SER A 136 -0.27 -6.43 -8.46
N GLY A 137 1.00 -6.81 -8.25
CA GLY A 137 1.56 -8.07 -8.76
C GLY A 137 0.92 -9.28 -8.09
N LEU A 138 0.78 -9.27 -6.76
CA LEU A 138 0.12 -10.32 -5.99
C LEU A 138 -1.35 -10.49 -6.42
N SER A 139 -2.08 -9.37 -6.58
CA SER A 139 -3.46 -9.39 -7.05
C SER A 139 -3.58 -9.98 -8.46
N ALA A 140 -2.73 -9.53 -9.40
CA ALA A 140 -2.71 -10.05 -10.77
C ALA A 140 -2.36 -11.54 -10.79
N ALA A 141 -1.37 -11.97 -10.00
CA ALA A 141 -0.97 -13.37 -9.90
C ALA A 141 -2.13 -14.27 -9.47
N PHE A 142 -2.87 -13.85 -8.43
CA PHE A 142 -4.05 -14.56 -7.97
C PHE A 142 -5.11 -14.70 -9.07
N TYR A 143 -5.54 -13.59 -9.69
CA TYR A 143 -6.61 -13.63 -10.69
C TYR A 143 -6.21 -14.38 -11.98
N LEU A 144 -4.95 -14.29 -12.41
CA LEU A 144 -4.45 -15.06 -13.53
C LEU A 144 -4.38 -16.56 -13.21
N LYS A 145 -3.97 -16.90 -11.99
CA LYS A 145 -3.89 -18.30 -11.56
C LYS A 145 -5.27 -18.96 -11.48
N ILE A 146 -6.27 -18.31 -10.87
CA ILE A 146 -7.64 -18.86 -10.84
C ILE A 146 -8.28 -18.99 -12.23
N LYS A 147 -7.81 -18.21 -13.21
CA LYS A 147 -8.18 -18.34 -14.62
C LYS A 147 -7.43 -19.48 -15.34
N GLY A 148 -6.54 -20.21 -14.65
CA GLY A 148 -5.87 -21.41 -15.15
C GLY A 148 -4.56 -21.18 -15.87
N TYR A 149 -3.92 -20.02 -15.72
CA TYR A 149 -2.60 -19.75 -16.27
C TYR A 149 -1.48 -20.30 -15.38
N ALA A 150 -0.34 -20.64 -15.97
CA ALA A 150 0.90 -20.78 -15.23
C ALA A 150 1.48 -19.40 -14.94
N VAL A 151 1.74 -19.08 -13.67
CA VAL A 151 2.16 -17.74 -13.24
C VAL A 151 3.46 -17.83 -12.44
N ASP A 152 4.49 -17.13 -12.93
CA ASP A 152 5.75 -16.92 -12.24
C ASP A 152 5.87 -15.45 -11.85
N VAL A 153 6.12 -15.18 -10.55
CA VAL A 153 6.30 -13.83 -10.01
C VAL A 153 7.76 -13.64 -9.63
N TYR A 154 8.44 -12.72 -10.29
CA TYR A 154 9.83 -12.34 -10.03
C TYR A 154 9.89 -11.18 -9.04
N GLU A 155 10.71 -11.31 -8.00
CA GLU A 155 10.94 -10.27 -7.01
C GLU A 155 12.45 -10.05 -6.81
N LYS A 156 12.88 -8.78 -6.85
CA LYS A 156 14.30 -8.43 -6.67
C LYS A 156 14.79 -8.60 -5.24
N ASP A 157 13.91 -8.32 -4.27
CA ASP A 157 14.23 -8.41 -2.86
C ASP A 157 14.12 -9.87 -2.35
N PRO A 158 14.77 -10.19 -1.22
CA PRO A 158 14.69 -11.53 -0.64
C PRO A 158 13.30 -11.88 -0.11
N GLU A 159 12.55 -10.87 0.35
CA GLU A 159 11.21 -11.03 0.91
C GLU A 159 10.16 -10.47 -0.05
N LEU A 160 9.04 -11.20 -0.17
CA LEU A 160 7.93 -10.81 -1.02
C LEU A 160 7.07 -9.72 -0.36
N GLY A 161 6.34 -8.94 -1.16
CA GLY A 161 5.37 -7.97 -0.68
C GLY A 161 5.65 -6.52 -1.12
N GLY A 162 6.84 -6.21 -1.61
CA GLY A 162 7.21 -4.88 -2.05
C GLY A 162 6.99 -3.82 -0.96
N TYR A 163 6.29 -2.71 -1.27
CA TYR A 163 6.05 -1.63 -0.32
C TYR A 163 5.25 -2.05 0.93
N LEU A 164 4.42 -3.09 0.84
CA LEU A 164 3.74 -3.66 2.01
C LEU A 164 4.76 -4.14 3.06
N ARG A 165 5.83 -4.79 2.59
CA ARG A 165 6.90 -5.35 3.41
C ARG A 165 7.88 -4.28 3.90
N TYR A 166 8.29 -3.37 3.02
CA TYR A 166 9.42 -2.47 3.26
C TYR A 166 9.01 -1.03 3.59
N GLY A 167 7.79 -0.60 3.26
CA GLY A 167 7.36 0.79 3.40
C GLY A 167 6.28 1.01 4.46
N ILE A 168 5.39 0.05 4.72
CA ILE A 168 4.32 0.22 5.71
C ILE A 168 4.83 -0.26 7.08
N PRO A 169 4.77 0.58 8.14
CA PRO A 169 5.26 0.22 9.47
C PRO A 169 4.56 -1.01 10.09
N SER A 170 5.31 -1.82 10.87
CA SER A 170 4.79 -3.05 11.46
C SER A 170 3.61 -2.84 12.42
N TYR A 171 3.52 -1.70 13.10
CA TYR A 171 2.38 -1.37 13.96
C TYR A 171 1.06 -1.14 13.19
N ARG A 172 1.13 -0.90 11.87
CA ARG A 172 -0.04 -0.84 10.97
C ARG A 172 -0.26 -2.14 10.21
N LEU A 173 0.85 -2.74 9.72
CA LEU A 173 0.81 -3.96 8.94
C LEU A 173 1.92 -4.91 9.39
N PRO A 174 1.61 -5.84 10.32
CA PRO A 174 2.54 -6.89 10.74
C PRO A 174 2.98 -7.76 9.57
N ASN A 175 4.25 -8.18 9.56
CA ASN A 175 4.80 -9.04 8.51
C ASN A 175 4.06 -10.38 8.40
N GLU A 176 3.60 -10.94 9.53
CA GLU A 176 2.80 -12.16 9.56
C GLU A 176 1.54 -12.07 8.68
N VAL A 177 0.86 -10.93 8.65
CA VAL A 177 -0.32 -10.72 7.80
C VAL A 177 0.06 -10.78 6.32
N ILE A 178 1.21 -10.19 5.96
CA ILE A 178 1.72 -10.22 4.59
C ILE A 178 2.06 -11.66 4.18
N ASP A 179 2.74 -12.39 5.06
CA ASP A 179 3.15 -13.77 4.82
C ASP A 179 1.94 -14.70 4.64
N ASN A 180 0.90 -14.53 5.44
CA ASN A 180 -0.33 -15.29 5.32
C ASN A 180 -1.04 -15.04 3.98
N GLU A 181 -1.18 -13.78 3.56
CA GLU A 181 -1.78 -13.44 2.26
C GLU A 181 -0.97 -14.02 1.08
N ILE A 182 0.37 -13.92 1.13
CA ILE A 182 1.25 -14.50 0.11
C ILE A 182 1.14 -16.03 0.10
N LYS A 183 1.06 -16.65 1.27
CA LYS A 183 0.89 -18.11 1.40
C LYS A 183 -0.43 -18.57 0.77
N HIS A 184 -1.54 -17.84 0.95
CA HIS A 184 -2.80 -18.17 0.27
C HIS A 184 -2.65 -18.14 -1.25
N ILE A 185 -1.89 -17.16 -1.79
CA ILE A 185 -1.63 -17.06 -3.24
C ILE A 185 -0.66 -18.15 -3.71
N ALA A 186 0.34 -18.52 -2.91
CA ALA A 186 1.24 -19.62 -3.22
C ALA A 186 0.51 -20.99 -3.25
N ASN A 187 -0.40 -21.22 -2.29
CA ASN A 187 -1.15 -22.46 -2.15
C ASN A 187 -2.07 -22.76 -3.34
N ILE A 188 -2.51 -21.76 -4.09
CA ILE A 188 -3.24 -22.00 -5.36
C ILE A 188 -2.32 -22.33 -6.54
N GLY A 189 -0.99 -22.39 -6.34
CA GLY A 189 0.00 -22.81 -7.34
C GLY A 189 0.66 -21.66 -8.10
N VAL A 190 0.71 -20.45 -7.56
CA VAL A 190 1.57 -19.35 -8.06
C VAL A 190 3.02 -19.62 -7.65
N LYS A 191 3.96 -19.50 -8.59
CA LYS A 191 5.39 -19.64 -8.32
C LYS A 191 6.03 -18.30 -8.05
N PHE A 192 6.67 -18.16 -6.90
CA PHE A 192 7.44 -16.97 -6.52
C PHE A 192 8.95 -17.22 -6.69
N LEU A 193 9.65 -16.22 -7.22
CA LEU A 193 11.08 -16.22 -7.52
C LEU A 193 11.73 -14.98 -6.87
N PRO A 194 11.99 -15.01 -5.56
CA PRO A 194 12.71 -13.93 -4.87
C PRO A 194 14.17 -13.86 -5.33
N ASN A 195 14.88 -12.79 -4.96
CA ASN A 195 16.27 -12.50 -5.34
C ASN A 195 16.49 -12.50 -6.88
N SER A 196 15.45 -12.12 -7.63
CA SER A 196 15.45 -12.11 -9.10
C SER A 196 15.35 -10.67 -9.61
N ASN A 197 16.49 -10.03 -9.76
CA ASN A 197 16.54 -8.67 -10.32
C ASN A 197 16.40 -8.73 -11.85
N ILE A 198 15.27 -8.27 -12.37
CA ILE A 198 14.90 -8.31 -13.79
C ILE A 198 15.14 -6.93 -14.41
N ASP A 199 16.17 -6.83 -15.24
CA ASP A 199 16.49 -5.62 -16.02
C ASP A 199 15.80 -5.60 -17.39
N SER A 200 15.99 -4.50 -18.11
CA SER A 200 15.40 -4.31 -19.44
C SER A 200 15.89 -5.31 -20.49
N LYS A 201 17.12 -5.83 -20.34
CA LYS A 201 17.71 -6.83 -21.23
C LYS A 201 17.02 -8.18 -21.01
N ILE A 202 16.90 -8.61 -19.76
CA ILE A 202 16.20 -9.86 -19.39
C ILE A 202 14.74 -9.80 -19.88
N ILE A 203 14.05 -8.66 -19.71
CA ILE A 203 12.68 -8.51 -20.21
C ILE A 203 12.61 -8.75 -21.71
N LYS A 204 13.45 -8.08 -22.51
CA LYS A 204 13.41 -8.13 -23.98
C LYS A 204 13.89 -9.48 -24.55
N GLU A 205 15.00 -10.00 -24.04
CA GLU A 205 15.69 -11.16 -24.61
C GLU A 205 15.19 -12.50 -24.05
N GLN A 206 14.61 -12.50 -22.84
CA GLN A 206 14.19 -13.74 -22.19
C GLN A 206 12.69 -13.79 -21.89
N LEU A 207 12.15 -12.80 -21.16
CA LEU A 207 10.76 -12.91 -20.70
C LEU A 207 9.74 -12.76 -21.83
N LEU A 208 9.89 -11.75 -22.72
CA LEU A 208 9.00 -11.56 -23.85
C LEU A 208 9.08 -12.67 -24.91
N VAL A 209 10.16 -13.49 -24.89
CA VAL A 209 10.35 -14.62 -25.79
C VAL A 209 9.75 -15.90 -25.20
N ASN A 210 9.90 -16.11 -23.88
CA ASN A 210 9.57 -17.38 -23.22
C ASN A 210 8.19 -17.39 -22.54
N TYR A 211 7.52 -16.21 -22.41
CA TYR A 211 6.20 -16.09 -21.80
C TYR A 211 5.19 -15.52 -22.81
N ASP A 212 3.95 -15.96 -22.72
CA ASP A 212 2.86 -15.48 -23.56
C ASP A 212 2.48 -14.02 -23.26
N ALA A 213 2.68 -13.59 -22.01
CA ALA A 213 2.54 -12.20 -21.57
C ALA A 213 3.49 -11.91 -20.40
N VAL A 214 3.93 -10.65 -20.29
CA VAL A 214 4.75 -10.12 -19.20
C VAL A 214 4.06 -8.94 -18.58
N LEU A 215 3.94 -8.90 -17.26
CA LEU A 215 3.32 -7.81 -16.50
C LEU A 215 4.35 -7.08 -15.64
N LEU A 216 4.52 -5.78 -15.86
CA LEU A 216 5.29 -4.90 -14.99
C LEU A 216 4.42 -4.45 -13.80
N ALA A 217 4.82 -4.82 -12.61
CA ALA A 217 4.19 -4.45 -11.34
C ALA A 217 5.23 -3.95 -10.32
N THR A 218 6.29 -3.31 -10.82
CA THR A 218 7.50 -2.96 -10.07
C THR A 218 7.31 -1.86 -9.04
N GLY A 219 6.25 -1.05 -9.15
CA GLY A 219 6.05 0.12 -8.29
C GLY A 219 7.02 1.27 -8.57
N LEU A 220 7.06 2.26 -7.67
CA LEU A 220 7.94 3.42 -7.75
C LEU A 220 9.13 3.22 -6.80
N HIS A 221 10.35 3.41 -7.31
CA HIS A 221 11.57 3.14 -6.54
C HIS A 221 12.44 4.36 -6.30
N ASP A 222 12.48 5.32 -7.25
CA ASP A 222 13.34 6.47 -7.14
C ASP A 222 12.67 7.59 -6.35
N SER A 223 13.23 7.97 -5.23
CA SER A 223 12.74 9.10 -4.43
C SER A 223 13.12 10.43 -5.07
N PHE A 224 12.23 11.41 -4.99
CA PHE A 224 12.60 12.78 -5.34
C PHE A 224 13.54 13.35 -4.27
N ILE A 225 14.65 13.94 -4.72
CA ILE A 225 15.58 14.71 -3.90
C ILE A 225 15.58 16.13 -4.43
N LEU A 226 15.39 17.12 -3.55
CA LEU A 226 15.52 18.52 -3.94
C LEU A 226 17.01 18.87 -4.08
N PRO A 227 17.41 19.70 -5.07
CA PRO A 227 18.82 20.01 -5.33
C PRO A 227 19.58 20.49 -4.09
N MET A 228 18.95 21.26 -3.21
CA MET A 228 19.55 21.76 -1.97
C MET A 228 19.91 20.66 -0.98
N PHE A 229 19.37 19.46 -1.13
CA PHE A 229 19.63 18.30 -0.25
C PHE A 229 20.55 17.26 -0.91
N GLU A 230 20.96 17.45 -2.15
CA GLU A 230 21.92 16.57 -2.82
C GLU A 230 23.25 16.55 -2.05
N ASN A 231 23.81 15.36 -1.88
CA ASN A 231 25.07 15.14 -1.15
C ASN A 231 25.07 15.54 0.34
N ASN A 232 23.92 15.78 0.96
CA ASN A 232 23.83 16.01 2.40
C ASN A 232 23.66 14.68 3.14
N SER A 233 24.67 14.30 3.93
CA SER A 233 24.72 13.03 4.66
C SER A 233 23.63 12.87 5.75
N SER A 234 23.01 13.97 6.17
CA SER A 234 21.90 13.96 7.13
C SER A 234 20.55 13.68 6.47
N VAL A 235 20.49 13.63 5.12
CA VAL A 235 19.26 13.45 4.36
C VAL A 235 19.07 11.98 3.96
N ILE A 236 17.86 11.46 4.16
CA ILE A 236 17.47 10.13 3.75
C ILE A 236 16.09 10.17 3.09
N SER A 237 15.81 9.26 2.15
CA SER A 237 14.47 9.11 1.61
C SER A 237 13.52 8.49 2.63
N ALA A 238 12.22 8.81 2.55
CA ALA A 238 11.22 8.22 3.43
C ALA A 238 11.17 6.69 3.34
N ILE A 239 11.38 6.14 2.14
CA ILE A 239 11.36 4.69 1.93
C ILE A 239 12.55 4.01 2.60
N ASP A 240 13.75 4.53 2.38
CA ASP A 240 14.95 3.95 2.98
C ASP A 240 14.88 4.06 4.51
N TYR A 241 14.32 5.18 5.01
CA TYR A 241 14.11 5.38 6.44
C TYR A 241 13.11 4.38 7.05
N LEU A 242 11.96 4.18 6.41
CA LEU A 242 10.96 3.23 6.89
C LEU A 242 11.43 1.78 6.74
N LYS A 243 12.14 1.47 5.65
CA LYS A 243 12.74 0.17 5.39
C LYS A 243 13.74 -0.18 6.50
N ASP A 244 14.69 0.71 6.80
CA ASP A 244 15.69 0.50 7.85
C ASP A 244 15.03 0.21 9.22
N ILE A 245 14.03 1.00 9.61
CA ILE A 245 13.31 0.79 10.88
C ILE A 245 12.59 -0.57 10.89
N LYS A 246 11.92 -0.92 9.80
CA LYS A 246 11.11 -2.14 9.73
C LYS A 246 11.96 -3.40 9.66
N GLU A 247 13.05 -3.41 8.90
CA GLU A 247 13.97 -4.54 8.79
C GLU A 247 14.67 -4.85 10.13
N HIS A 248 14.80 -3.86 11.01
CA HIS A 248 15.37 -4.02 12.35
C HIS A 248 14.31 -4.04 13.46
N ASP A 249 13.03 -4.25 13.15
CA ASP A 249 11.93 -4.28 14.14
C ASP A 249 11.91 -3.06 15.09
N GLY A 250 12.31 -1.89 14.56
CA GLY A 250 12.45 -0.67 15.35
C GLY A 250 13.69 -0.59 16.25
N GLU A 251 14.57 -1.58 16.23
CA GLU A 251 15.82 -1.59 17.00
C GLU A 251 16.93 -0.83 16.27
N VAL A 252 16.64 0.42 15.91
CA VAL A 252 17.58 1.35 15.29
C VAL A 252 17.96 2.45 16.30
N LYS A 253 19.18 2.97 16.19
CA LYS A 253 19.61 4.07 17.05
C LYS A 253 18.84 5.35 16.70
N PRO A 254 17.99 5.88 17.61
CA PRO A 254 17.24 7.08 17.34
C PRO A 254 18.14 8.32 17.28
N SER A 255 17.86 9.24 16.37
CA SER A 255 18.40 10.59 16.39
C SER A 255 17.76 11.40 17.52
N SER A 256 18.40 12.48 18.00
CA SER A 256 17.76 13.36 18.99
C SER A 256 16.62 14.17 18.37
N SER A 257 16.79 14.58 17.11
CA SER A 257 15.80 15.35 16.36
C SER A 257 15.68 14.88 14.89
N ILE A 258 14.47 14.93 14.38
CA ILE A 258 14.15 14.56 13.00
C ILE A 258 13.21 15.57 12.37
N LEU A 259 13.52 15.97 11.14
CA LEU A 259 12.69 16.80 10.28
C LEU A 259 12.19 15.97 9.12
N ILE A 260 10.85 15.90 8.96
CA ILE A 260 10.21 15.20 7.85
C ILE A 260 9.61 16.24 6.91
N ILE A 261 9.97 16.18 5.63
CA ILE A 261 9.49 17.11 4.61
C ILE A 261 8.50 16.36 3.72
N GLY A 262 7.23 16.74 3.80
CA GLY A 262 6.10 16.16 3.07
C GLY A 262 4.83 16.10 3.92
N GLY A 263 3.67 16.04 3.26
CA GLY A 263 2.35 16.08 3.92
C GLY A 263 1.47 14.85 3.67
N GLY A 264 1.98 13.81 2.98
CA GLY A 264 1.22 12.58 2.70
C GLY A 264 1.28 11.53 3.82
N ASP A 265 0.52 10.44 3.67
CA ASP A 265 0.48 9.34 4.65
C ASP A 265 1.88 8.75 4.93
N VAL A 266 2.77 8.71 3.93
CA VAL A 266 4.17 8.27 4.11
C VAL A 266 4.94 9.17 5.08
N ALA A 267 4.70 10.50 5.03
CA ALA A 267 5.31 11.43 5.98
C ALA A 267 4.79 11.19 7.40
N MET A 268 3.49 10.89 7.56
CA MET A 268 2.88 10.54 8.85
C MET A 268 3.45 9.21 9.39
N ASP A 269 3.63 8.22 8.51
CA ASP A 269 4.28 6.95 8.87
C ASP A 269 5.72 7.15 9.34
N CYS A 270 6.51 7.99 8.67
CA CYS A 270 7.86 8.37 9.13
C CYS A 270 7.83 9.04 10.50
N ALA A 271 6.89 9.96 10.71
CA ALA A 271 6.78 10.73 11.95
C ALA A 271 6.41 9.84 13.15
N LEU A 272 5.40 9.00 12.99
CA LEU A 272 4.97 8.06 14.02
C LEU A 272 6.03 6.99 14.30
N SER A 273 6.66 6.44 13.26
CA SER A 273 7.77 5.50 13.41
C SER A 273 8.91 6.12 14.21
N SER A 274 9.28 7.38 13.90
CA SER A 274 10.30 8.12 14.66
C SER A 274 9.96 8.21 16.15
N LYS A 275 8.72 8.55 16.49
CA LYS A 275 8.28 8.59 17.89
C LYS A 275 8.35 7.23 18.57
N LYS A 276 7.89 6.19 17.89
CA LYS A 276 7.85 4.82 18.44
C LYS A 276 9.23 4.24 18.69
N ILE A 277 10.25 4.61 17.90
CA ILE A 277 11.65 4.21 18.14
C ILE A 277 12.37 5.10 19.16
N GLY A 278 11.72 6.16 19.70
CA GLY A 278 12.24 6.97 20.80
C GLY A 278 12.87 8.30 20.39
N VAL A 279 12.64 8.81 19.17
CA VAL A 279 13.07 10.16 18.77
C VAL A 279 12.31 11.21 19.60
N SER A 280 13.05 12.06 20.32
CA SER A 280 12.46 13.05 21.22
C SER A 280 11.76 14.18 20.49
N ASN A 281 12.40 14.74 19.45
CA ASN A 281 11.94 15.91 18.72
C ASN A 281 11.65 15.52 17.25
N VAL A 282 10.37 15.39 16.91
CA VAL A 282 9.91 15.06 15.57
C VAL A 282 9.08 16.20 15.03
N LYS A 283 9.45 16.72 13.86
CA LYS A 283 8.74 17.80 13.15
C LYS A 283 8.40 17.40 11.74
N VAL A 284 7.20 17.74 11.31
CA VAL A 284 6.74 17.55 9.93
C VAL A 284 6.50 18.92 9.30
N VAL A 285 7.01 19.13 8.10
CA VAL A 285 6.76 20.35 7.31
C VAL A 285 6.14 19.96 5.97
N ALA A 286 4.97 20.49 5.69
CA ALA A 286 4.24 20.24 4.46
C ALA A 286 3.99 21.53 3.67
N ARG A 287 4.10 21.44 2.35
CA ARG A 287 3.83 22.56 1.44
C ARG A 287 2.34 22.92 1.43
N GLU A 288 1.50 21.93 1.52
CA GLU A 288 0.05 22.09 1.53
C GLU A 288 -0.40 22.65 2.88
N THR A 289 -1.46 23.48 2.84
CA THR A 289 -2.14 23.98 4.05
C THR A 289 -3.09 22.94 4.63
N PHE A 290 -3.54 23.09 5.87
CA PHE A 290 -4.39 22.10 6.55
C PHE A 290 -5.73 21.85 5.84
N ASP A 291 -6.27 22.81 5.10
CA ASP A 291 -7.51 22.68 4.33
C ASP A 291 -7.40 21.69 3.15
N ILE A 292 -6.19 21.54 2.59
CA ILE A 292 -5.89 20.63 1.47
C ILE A 292 -4.79 19.62 1.82
N PHE A 293 -4.64 19.31 3.11
CA PHE A 293 -3.57 18.43 3.58
C PHE A 293 -3.70 17.03 2.97
N PRO A 294 -2.62 16.46 2.36
CA PRO A 294 -2.73 15.23 1.57
C PRO A 294 -2.95 13.96 2.40
N ALA A 295 -2.40 13.92 3.64
CA ALA A 295 -2.58 12.76 4.50
C ALA A 295 -4.03 12.61 4.94
N SER A 296 -4.43 11.38 5.21
CA SER A 296 -5.75 11.07 5.76
C SER A 296 -5.97 11.80 7.10
N LYS A 297 -7.21 12.22 7.37
CA LYS A 297 -7.55 12.90 8.63
C LYS A 297 -7.20 12.05 9.85
N LYS A 298 -7.33 10.72 9.73
CA LYS A 298 -7.00 9.75 10.77
C LYS A 298 -5.50 9.77 11.08
N GLU A 299 -4.64 9.69 10.06
CA GLU A 299 -3.19 9.68 10.22
C GLU A 299 -2.67 11.03 10.73
N LEU A 300 -3.20 12.15 10.22
CA LEU A 300 -2.84 13.47 10.71
C LEU A 300 -3.22 13.64 12.21
N ALA A 301 -4.44 13.27 12.59
CA ALA A 301 -4.88 13.34 13.98
C ALA A 301 -4.06 12.42 14.90
N LEU A 302 -3.70 11.24 14.43
CA LEU A 302 -2.83 10.31 15.16
C LEU A 302 -1.43 10.91 15.37
N THR A 303 -0.85 11.52 14.35
CA THR A 303 0.43 12.21 14.41
C THR A 303 0.41 13.32 15.46
N GLN A 304 -0.61 14.17 15.45
CA GLN A 304 -0.77 15.27 16.40
C GLN A 304 -0.97 14.78 17.85
N ARG A 305 -1.75 13.70 18.06
CA ARG A 305 -1.95 13.08 19.40
C ARG A 305 -0.68 12.50 19.99
N ASN A 306 0.32 12.18 19.16
CA ASN A 306 1.62 11.70 19.59
C ASN A 306 2.65 12.82 19.83
N ASN A 307 2.19 14.07 20.01
CA ASN A 307 3.02 15.25 20.24
C ASN A 307 4.09 15.45 19.17
N ILE A 308 3.67 15.35 17.89
CA ILE A 308 4.48 15.65 16.72
C ILE A 308 4.04 17.00 16.18
N ASP A 309 4.98 17.92 16.04
CA ASP A 309 4.72 19.25 15.47
C ASP A 309 4.52 19.15 13.97
N VAL A 310 3.38 19.64 13.45
CA VAL A 310 3.08 19.68 12.02
C VAL A 310 2.93 21.13 11.59
N TYR A 311 3.82 21.57 10.69
CA TYR A 311 3.83 22.88 10.07
C TYR A 311 3.32 22.76 8.62
N ALA A 312 2.13 23.30 8.38
CA ALA A 312 1.48 23.28 7.07
C ALA A 312 1.65 24.62 6.34
N GLY A 313 1.75 24.58 5.03
CA GLY A 313 1.90 25.77 4.19
C GLY A 313 3.34 26.26 4.02
N PHE A 314 4.36 25.43 4.30
CA PHE A 314 5.76 25.81 4.19
C PHE A 314 6.51 24.93 3.17
N THR A 315 7.34 25.58 2.35
CA THR A 315 8.23 24.91 1.38
C THR A 315 9.69 25.19 1.70
N PRO A 316 10.61 24.22 1.55
CA PRO A 316 12.04 24.46 1.72
C PRO A 316 12.52 25.55 0.75
N ASP A 317 13.35 26.48 1.24
CA ASP A 317 13.92 27.57 0.47
C ASP A 317 15.45 27.38 0.29
N TYR A 318 16.17 27.26 1.41
CA TYR A 318 17.62 26.99 1.39
C TYR A 318 18.09 26.35 2.72
N ILE A 319 19.34 25.90 2.75
CA ILE A 319 20.03 25.49 3.98
C ILE A 319 21.02 26.60 4.35
N ASP A 320 20.96 27.05 5.60
CA ASP A 320 21.84 28.12 6.09
C ASP A 320 23.25 27.61 6.43
N GLU A 321 24.17 28.54 6.76
CA GLU A 321 25.57 28.26 7.09
C GLU A 321 25.73 27.33 8.33
N ASN A 322 24.69 27.23 9.17
CA ASN A 322 24.65 26.36 10.34
C ASN A 322 23.94 25.03 10.07
N ASN A 323 23.73 24.67 8.80
CA ASN A 323 23.03 23.45 8.36
C ASN A 323 21.56 23.37 8.83
N LYS A 324 20.90 24.53 9.06
CA LYS A 324 19.46 24.61 9.36
C LYS A 324 18.68 24.78 8.07
N VAL A 325 17.53 24.13 7.99
CA VAL A 325 16.63 24.28 6.84
C VAL A 325 15.74 25.50 7.05
N VAL A 326 15.81 26.42 6.13
CA VAL A 326 14.95 27.62 6.07
C VAL A 326 13.78 27.33 5.13
N PHE A 327 12.58 27.61 5.60
CA PHE A 327 11.33 27.42 4.86
C PHE A 327 10.66 28.76 4.65
N LYS A 328 10.00 28.91 3.49
CA LYS A 328 9.10 30.01 3.18
C LYS A 328 7.64 29.53 3.25
N HIS A 329 6.78 30.37 3.81
CA HIS A 329 5.35 30.12 3.74
C HIS A 329 4.82 30.32 2.31
N THR A 330 3.85 29.50 1.90
CA THR A 330 3.36 29.46 0.52
C THR A 330 2.38 30.59 0.17
N ARG A 331 1.87 31.32 1.17
CA ARG A 331 0.83 32.35 1.02
C ARG A 331 1.24 33.75 1.51
N ASP A 332 2.29 33.86 2.32
CA ASP A 332 2.77 35.12 2.88
C ASP A 332 4.31 35.11 3.03
N ASP A 333 4.88 36.19 3.55
CA ASP A 333 6.33 36.36 3.71
C ASP A 333 6.90 35.74 4.99
N SER A 334 6.12 34.95 5.74
CA SER A 334 6.63 34.31 6.95
C SER A 334 7.64 33.22 6.63
N SER A 335 8.59 33.05 7.52
CA SER A 335 9.64 32.04 7.40
C SER A 335 9.70 31.17 8.64
N LEU A 336 10.17 29.93 8.47
CA LEU A 336 10.39 28.97 9.53
C LEU A 336 11.80 28.40 9.39
N ILE A 337 12.54 28.35 10.50
CA ILE A 337 13.89 27.81 10.53
C ILE A 337 13.90 26.59 11.45
N ILE A 338 14.32 25.45 10.92
CA ILE A 338 14.38 24.19 11.67
C ILE A 338 15.79 23.61 11.61
N ASN A 339 16.30 23.24 12.80
CA ASN A 339 17.49 22.42 12.93
C ASN A 339 17.08 20.98 13.26
N ALA A 340 17.71 19.99 12.60
CA ALA A 340 17.49 18.58 12.89
C ALA A 340 18.75 17.76 12.57
N ASP A 341 18.96 16.67 13.33
CA ASP A 341 20.10 15.77 13.14
C ASP A 341 19.92 14.91 11.88
N LYS A 342 18.65 14.60 11.53
CA LYS A 342 18.27 13.82 10.35
C LYS A 342 17.10 14.48 9.63
N ILE A 343 17.15 14.49 8.31
CA ILE A 343 16.10 15.02 7.43
C ILE A 343 15.56 13.87 6.59
N VAL A 344 14.25 13.65 6.65
CA VAL A 344 13.55 12.61 5.87
C VAL A 344 12.73 13.26 4.77
N LEU A 345 13.01 12.94 3.51
CA LEU A 345 12.27 13.46 2.35
C LEU A 345 11.13 12.52 2.00
N ALA A 346 9.89 12.95 2.26
CA ALA A 346 8.65 12.25 1.94
C ALA A 346 7.85 13.00 0.85
N ILE A 347 8.54 13.49 -0.18
CA ILE A 347 8.00 14.35 -1.25
C ILE A 347 7.62 13.61 -2.53
N GLY A 348 7.51 12.29 -2.45
CA GLY A 348 7.08 11.43 -3.53
C GLY A 348 8.20 10.66 -4.20
N GLN A 349 7.81 9.85 -5.17
CA GLN A 349 8.66 8.90 -5.89
C GLN A 349 8.34 8.92 -7.38
N ARG A 350 9.28 8.43 -8.18
CA ARG A 350 9.14 8.26 -9.62
C ARG A 350 9.52 6.85 -10.08
N PHE A 351 9.07 6.50 -11.25
CA PHE A 351 9.46 5.27 -11.93
C PHE A 351 10.74 5.48 -12.73
N SER A 352 11.74 4.64 -12.51
CA SER A 352 12.94 4.55 -13.30
C SER A 352 12.69 3.63 -14.51
N ASP A 353 12.54 4.22 -15.69
CA ASP A 353 12.22 3.49 -16.90
C ASP A 353 13.48 3.12 -17.69
N GLN A 354 13.83 1.86 -17.66
CA GLN A 354 14.94 1.31 -18.46
C GLN A 354 14.49 0.78 -19.83
N LEU A 355 13.17 0.76 -20.11
CA LEU A 355 12.60 0.21 -21.36
C LEU A 355 12.26 1.27 -22.38
N ASN A 356 12.34 2.56 -22.03
CA ASN A 356 11.90 3.70 -22.86
C ASN A 356 10.43 3.60 -23.30
N LEU A 357 9.56 3.21 -22.37
CA LEU A 357 8.13 3.13 -22.64
C LEU A 357 7.48 4.52 -22.78
N GLU A 358 6.39 4.59 -23.54
CA GLU A 358 5.63 5.83 -23.64
C GLU A 358 5.08 6.25 -22.26
N LYS A 359 5.23 7.54 -21.93
CA LYS A 359 4.77 8.14 -20.66
C LYS A 359 3.77 9.26 -20.92
N ASP A 360 2.92 9.49 -19.93
CA ASP A 360 2.06 10.68 -19.89
C ASP A 360 2.85 11.92 -19.33
N GLU A 361 2.16 13.05 -19.26
CA GLU A 361 2.71 14.32 -18.77
C GLU A 361 3.18 14.26 -17.30
N ARG A 362 2.71 13.29 -16.54
CA ARG A 362 3.08 13.03 -15.14
C ARG A 362 4.10 11.91 -14.99
N HIS A 363 4.72 11.48 -16.09
CA HIS A 363 5.72 10.40 -16.16
C HIS A 363 5.20 9.00 -15.80
N PHE A 364 3.87 8.75 -15.79
CA PHE A 364 3.33 7.40 -15.70
C PHE A 364 3.38 6.69 -17.05
N ILE A 365 3.58 5.36 -17.03
CA ILE A 365 3.54 4.55 -18.24
C ILE A 365 2.15 4.66 -18.87
N LYS A 366 2.10 5.09 -20.14
CA LYS A 366 0.87 5.04 -20.94
C LYS A 366 0.50 3.61 -21.26
N THR A 367 -0.75 3.26 -21.02
CA THR A 367 -1.29 1.94 -21.33
C THR A 367 -2.64 2.06 -22.02
N LYS A 368 -2.94 1.09 -22.88
CA LYS A 368 -4.28 0.86 -23.41
C LYS A 368 -4.76 -0.50 -22.91
N ASN A 369 -5.76 -0.53 -22.03
CA ASN A 369 -6.15 -1.74 -21.33
C ASN A 369 -4.95 -2.46 -20.71
N HIS A 370 -4.18 -1.75 -19.89
CA HIS A 370 -2.94 -2.20 -19.25
C HIS A 370 -1.79 -2.61 -20.21
N MET A 371 -1.99 -2.77 -21.52
CA MET A 371 -0.92 -3.05 -22.46
C MET A 371 -0.10 -1.80 -22.75
N THR A 372 1.22 -1.92 -22.74
CA THR A 372 2.17 -0.84 -23.03
C THR A 372 2.35 -0.64 -24.55
N SER A 373 3.26 0.21 -24.98
CA SER A 373 3.65 0.35 -26.38
C SER A 373 4.41 -0.88 -26.93
N LEU A 374 4.92 -1.76 -26.07
CA LEU A 374 5.54 -3.02 -26.47
C LEU A 374 4.52 -4.16 -26.45
N LYS A 375 4.54 -4.96 -27.52
CA LYS A 375 3.66 -6.14 -27.65
C LYS A 375 3.93 -7.14 -26.53
N ASN A 376 2.90 -7.78 -25.98
CA ASN A 376 2.92 -8.77 -24.91
C ASN A 376 3.41 -8.21 -23.53
N LEU A 377 3.70 -6.90 -23.44
CA LEU A 377 4.13 -6.25 -22.22
C LEU A 377 3.00 -5.39 -21.65
N PHE A 378 2.62 -5.69 -20.42
CA PHE A 378 1.57 -4.99 -19.68
C PHE A 378 2.17 -4.26 -18.48
N ALA A 379 1.45 -3.27 -17.93
CA ALA A 379 1.87 -2.51 -16.76
C ALA A 379 0.70 -2.27 -15.81
N THR A 380 0.95 -2.31 -14.50
CA THR A 380 -0.05 -2.15 -13.44
C THR A 380 0.54 -1.54 -12.17
N GLY A 381 -0.32 -1.13 -11.25
CA GLY A 381 0.09 -0.56 -9.95
C GLY A 381 0.55 0.89 -10.08
N ASP A 382 1.48 1.31 -9.23
CA ASP A 382 1.88 2.71 -9.09
C ASP A 382 2.62 3.30 -10.28
N ILE A 383 3.11 2.45 -11.20
CA ILE A 383 3.78 2.89 -12.44
C ILE A 383 2.81 3.37 -13.51
N VAL A 384 1.51 3.11 -13.35
CA VAL A 384 0.46 3.63 -14.23
C VAL A 384 -0.38 4.68 -13.50
N LYS A 385 -1.19 5.44 -14.24
CA LYS A 385 -2.07 6.46 -13.67
C LYS A 385 -3.11 5.83 -12.74
N GLY A 386 -3.26 6.37 -11.54
CA GLY A 386 -4.24 5.92 -10.55
C GLY A 386 -3.97 6.44 -9.15
N ASP A 387 -4.81 6.01 -8.22
CA ASP A 387 -4.64 6.30 -6.79
C ASP A 387 -3.53 5.42 -6.19
N LYS A 388 -2.68 6.00 -5.35
CA LYS A 388 -1.51 5.32 -4.77
C LYS A 388 -1.85 4.68 -3.43
N THR A 389 -2.88 3.81 -3.44
CA THR A 389 -3.32 3.06 -2.26
C THR A 389 -3.28 1.55 -2.55
N VAL A 390 -3.09 0.76 -1.49
CA VAL A 390 -3.04 -0.72 -1.63
C VAL A 390 -4.30 -1.26 -2.28
N VAL A 391 -5.48 -0.81 -1.85
CA VAL A 391 -6.75 -1.26 -2.41
C VAL A 391 -6.92 -0.90 -3.89
N TYR A 392 -6.35 0.23 -4.32
CA TYR A 392 -6.37 0.62 -5.74
C TYR A 392 -5.36 -0.19 -6.56
N SER A 393 -4.21 -0.53 -5.98
CA SER A 393 -3.25 -1.45 -6.59
C SER A 393 -3.83 -2.86 -6.76
N VAL A 394 -4.66 -3.34 -5.82
CA VAL A 394 -5.43 -4.59 -5.97
C VAL A 394 -6.38 -4.51 -7.17
N LYS A 395 -7.15 -3.41 -7.27
CA LYS A 395 -8.01 -3.15 -8.43
C LYS A 395 -7.24 -3.22 -9.75
N LEU A 396 -6.15 -2.46 -9.85
CA LEU A 396 -5.34 -2.41 -11.08
C LEU A 396 -4.73 -3.76 -11.42
N GLY A 397 -4.33 -4.56 -10.43
CA GLY A 397 -3.85 -5.93 -10.64
C GLY A 397 -4.93 -6.86 -11.20
N LYS A 398 -6.16 -6.76 -10.68
CA LYS A 398 -7.34 -7.49 -11.19
C LYS A 398 -7.66 -7.11 -12.64
N GLU A 399 -7.72 -5.81 -12.93
CA GLU A 399 -7.99 -5.29 -14.27
C GLU A 399 -6.90 -5.68 -15.28
N ALA A 400 -5.62 -5.68 -14.86
CA ALA A 400 -4.52 -6.16 -15.68
C ALA A 400 -4.64 -7.65 -15.98
N ALA A 401 -5.05 -8.47 -15.01
CA ALA A 401 -5.30 -9.90 -15.20
C ALA A 401 -6.43 -10.15 -16.22
N GLU A 402 -7.51 -9.38 -16.15
CA GLU A 402 -8.61 -9.44 -17.11
C GLU A 402 -8.17 -9.03 -18.53
N SER A 403 -7.32 -7.99 -18.62
CA SER A 403 -6.78 -7.51 -19.89
C SER A 403 -5.84 -8.52 -20.53
N ILE A 404 -4.97 -9.17 -19.74
CA ILE A 404 -4.09 -10.24 -20.21
C ILE A 404 -4.91 -11.45 -20.67
N ASP A 405 -5.93 -11.85 -19.88
CA ASP A 405 -6.82 -12.95 -20.24
C ASP A 405 -7.52 -12.71 -21.59
N SER A 406 -8.08 -11.51 -21.77
CA SER A 406 -8.72 -11.11 -23.04
C SER A 406 -7.73 -11.09 -24.21
N TYR A 407 -6.51 -10.60 -23.99
CA TYR A 407 -5.45 -10.58 -25.01
C TYR A 407 -5.03 -11.99 -25.44
N LEU A 408 -4.96 -12.93 -24.50
CA LEU A 408 -4.58 -14.32 -24.75
C LEU A 408 -5.75 -15.20 -25.28
N GLY A 409 -6.91 -14.61 -25.56
CA GLY A 409 -8.09 -15.29 -26.11
C GLY A 409 -8.95 -15.97 -25.03
N GLY A 410 -8.90 -15.51 -23.80
CA GLY A 410 -9.86 -15.85 -22.74
C GLY A 410 -11.27 -15.34 -23.10
N LYS A 411 -12.29 -16.16 -22.88
CA LYS A 411 -13.71 -15.79 -23.03
C LYS A 411 -14.30 -15.38 -21.70
#